data_8970a5079022bd967ee47787af06815a
#
_entry.id   8970a5079022bd967ee47787af06815a
#
_cell.length_a   1.000
_cell.length_b   1.000
_cell.length_c   1.000
_cell.angle_alpha   90.00
_cell.angle_beta   90.00
_cell.angle_gamma   90.00
#
_symmetry.space_group_name_H-M   'P 1'
#
loop_
_entity.id
_entity.type
_entity.pdbx_description
1 polymer ?
#
loop_
_entity_poly.entity_id
_entity_poly.type
_entity_poly.pdbx_seq_one_letter_code
_entity_poly.pdbx_strand_id
1 'polypeptide(L)'
;MEYENGQKEAFLTARTTNGRCITSKDAALIMGEVMDGTRWSPAKDSRSIITKQYETVRFLEEGGYRMLYGASRIPKKGEKYSGDNYTFCESPGNQVVMSLSDGMGSGETAARESKQVVELTEQLLETGFSPRAALKLVNTVLLLAGPEQHPATLDLSCIDLHTGVLEAMKLGAVPTFIIGEEGVEIMEAGEVPMGILSGVEPVLMSRKLWEGDRIVMVSDGVLDALPGDDKEQAMQQYLESVEEMGPRNWRTRYWILRYPLFRRQGMI
;
A
#
# COMPACT_ATOMS: atom_id res chain seq x y z
N MET A 1 -21.15 -15.13 2.08
CA MET A 1 -20.36 -14.86 3.30
C MET A 1 -20.03 -13.37 3.31
N GLU A 2 -19.94 -12.77 4.48
CA GLU A 2 -19.62 -11.33 4.62
C GLU A 2 -18.44 -11.21 5.60
N TYR A 3 -17.45 -10.40 5.24
CA TYR A 3 -16.29 -10.14 6.07
C TYR A 3 -16.58 -9.03 7.09
N GLU A 4 -15.72 -8.86 8.09
CA GLU A 4 -15.87 -7.81 9.13
C GLU A 4 -15.93 -6.39 8.56
N ASN A 5 -15.28 -6.15 7.41
CA ASN A 5 -15.32 -4.87 6.69
C ASN A 5 -16.56 -4.69 5.81
N GLY A 6 -17.53 -5.64 5.84
CA GLY A 6 -18.75 -5.62 5.03
C GLY A 6 -18.57 -6.18 3.61
N GLN A 7 -17.36 -6.56 3.18
CA GLN A 7 -17.12 -7.19 1.88
C GLN A 7 -17.82 -8.55 1.80
N LYS A 8 -18.48 -8.82 0.68
CA LYS A 8 -19.17 -10.08 0.46
C LYS A 8 -18.32 -11.06 -0.35
N GLU A 9 -18.56 -12.32 -0.07
CA GLU A 9 -17.98 -13.45 -0.77
C GLU A 9 -19.08 -14.39 -1.29
N ALA A 10 -18.92 -14.86 -2.50
CA ALA A 10 -19.85 -15.80 -3.14
C ALA A 10 -19.11 -17.01 -3.71
N PHE A 11 -19.76 -18.18 -3.62
CA PHE A 11 -19.28 -19.42 -4.22
C PHE A 11 -20.25 -19.85 -5.30
N LEU A 12 -19.76 -19.98 -6.53
CA LEU A 12 -20.52 -20.48 -7.67
C LEU A 12 -20.05 -21.88 -8.04
N THR A 13 -20.89 -22.88 -7.88
CA THR A 13 -20.65 -24.22 -8.39
C THR A 13 -21.41 -24.40 -9.70
N ALA A 14 -20.68 -24.48 -10.81
CA ALA A 14 -21.24 -24.51 -12.15
C ALA A 14 -20.49 -25.45 -13.10
N ARG A 15 -21.12 -25.79 -14.21
CA ARG A 15 -20.50 -26.47 -15.35
C ARG A 15 -21.07 -25.94 -16.66
N THR A 16 -20.36 -26.10 -17.74
CA THR A 16 -20.87 -25.80 -19.09
C THR A 16 -21.53 -27.01 -19.73
N THR A 17 -22.64 -26.82 -20.45
CA THR A 17 -23.38 -27.90 -21.09
C THR A 17 -23.03 -28.11 -22.56
N ASN A 18 -22.60 -27.05 -23.28
CA ASN A 18 -22.46 -27.05 -24.74
C ASN A 18 -21.03 -27.20 -25.23
N GLY A 19 -20.13 -27.72 -24.40
CA GLY A 19 -18.71 -27.90 -24.77
C GLY A 19 -17.90 -26.63 -24.88
N ARG A 20 -18.49 -25.46 -24.57
CA ARG A 20 -17.79 -24.19 -24.46
C ARG A 20 -17.28 -24.02 -23.04
N CYS A 21 -16.11 -23.41 -22.89
CA CYS A 21 -15.62 -22.99 -21.58
C CYS A 21 -16.06 -21.54 -21.34
N ILE A 22 -16.32 -21.20 -20.09
CA ILE A 22 -16.59 -19.83 -19.63
C ILE A 22 -15.43 -19.47 -18.71
N THR A 23 -14.86 -18.28 -18.88
CA THR A 23 -13.84 -17.81 -17.94
C THR A 23 -14.49 -17.40 -16.61
N SER A 24 -13.76 -17.51 -15.53
CA SER A 24 -14.26 -17.04 -14.22
C SER A 24 -14.54 -15.53 -14.23
N LYS A 25 -13.84 -14.75 -15.09
CA LYS A 25 -14.12 -13.33 -15.29
C LYS A 25 -15.45 -13.08 -15.96
N ASP A 26 -15.81 -13.85 -17.00
CA ASP A 26 -17.13 -13.75 -17.63
C ASP A 26 -18.26 -14.17 -16.67
N ALA A 27 -17.99 -15.20 -15.85
CA ALA A 27 -18.93 -15.61 -14.81
C ALA A 27 -19.13 -14.51 -13.75
N ALA A 28 -18.07 -13.77 -13.39
CA ALA A 28 -18.17 -12.62 -12.49
C ALA A 28 -19.05 -11.50 -13.05
N LEU A 29 -18.95 -11.21 -14.35
CA LEU A 29 -19.81 -10.22 -15.02
C LEU A 29 -21.28 -10.64 -14.97
N ILE A 30 -21.58 -11.90 -15.29
CA ILE A 30 -22.93 -12.43 -15.23
C ILE A 30 -23.49 -12.38 -13.80
N MET A 31 -22.66 -12.71 -12.80
CA MET A 31 -23.05 -12.60 -11.39
C MET A 31 -23.40 -11.16 -11.03
N GLY A 32 -22.59 -10.19 -11.48
CA GLY A 32 -22.85 -8.78 -11.24
C GLY A 32 -24.20 -8.31 -11.78
N GLU A 33 -24.57 -8.75 -13.00
CA GLU A 33 -25.89 -8.47 -13.59
C GLU A 33 -27.05 -9.06 -12.80
N VAL A 34 -26.87 -10.24 -12.20
CA VAL A 34 -27.91 -10.94 -11.43
C VAL A 34 -27.99 -10.42 -9.99
N MET A 35 -26.90 -9.92 -9.43
CA MET A 35 -26.76 -9.49 -8.04
C MET A 35 -26.74 -7.94 -7.91
N ASP A 36 -27.79 -7.31 -8.43
CA ASP A 36 -28.08 -5.87 -8.28
C ASP A 36 -26.94 -4.92 -8.75
N GLY A 37 -26.18 -5.33 -9.77
CA GLY A 37 -25.10 -4.51 -10.33
C GLY A 37 -23.82 -4.49 -9.48
N THR A 38 -23.75 -5.29 -8.44
CA THR A 38 -22.53 -5.47 -7.64
C THR A 38 -21.39 -6.03 -8.51
N ARG A 39 -20.21 -5.47 -8.41
CA ARG A 39 -19.04 -5.97 -9.14
C ARG A 39 -18.39 -7.11 -8.37
N TRP A 40 -18.06 -8.17 -9.09
CA TRP A 40 -17.40 -9.35 -8.54
C TRP A 40 -16.13 -9.66 -9.30
N SER A 41 -15.12 -10.15 -8.59
CA SER A 41 -13.91 -10.70 -9.19
C SER A 41 -13.64 -12.11 -8.69
N PRO A 42 -13.12 -13.02 -9.54
CA PRO A 42 -12.70 -14.32 -9.07
C PRO A 42 -11.52 -14.19 -8.12
N ALA A 43 -11.55 -14.91 -7.00
CA ALA A 43 -10.46 -14.96 -6.06
C ALA A 43 -9.19 -15.51 -6.74
N LYS A 44 -8.00 -15.01 -6.34
CA LYS A 44 -6.72 -15.37 -6.96
C LYS A 44 -6.40 -16.86 -6.93
N ASP A 45 -6.89 -17.55 -5.90
CA ASP A 45 -6.76 -19.00 -5.70
C ASP A 45 -7.84 -19.84 -6.42
N SER A 46 -8.78 -19.21 -7.10
CA SER A 46 -9.84 -19.86 -7.84
C SER A 46 -9.42 -20.24 -9.26
N ARG A 47 -10.08 -21.25 -9.82
CA ARG A 47 -9.89 -21.65 -11.21
C ARG A 47 -10.30 -20.56 -12.17
N SER A 48 -9.52 -20.37 -13.23
CA SER A 48 -9.75 -19.34 -14.24
C SER A 48 -10.82 -19.72 -15.29
N ILE A 49 -11.22 -21.00 -15.36
CA ILE A 49 -12.11 -21.53 -16.40
C ILE A 49 -13.10 -22.53 -15.79
N ILE A 50 -14.38 -22.40 -16.14
CA ILE A 50 -15.43 -23.33 -15.83
C ILE A 50 -15.61 -24.25 -17.05
N THR A 51 -15.54 -25.57 -16.83
CA THR A 51 -15.56 -26.59 -17.87
C THR A 51 -16.85 -27.44 -17.86
N LYS A 52 -16.83 -28.61 -18.51
CA LYS A 52 -17.94 -29.56 -18.48
C LYS A 52 -18.10 -30.28 -17.13
N GLN A 53 -17.11 -30.21 -16.26
CA GLN A 53 -17.18 -30.76 -14.91
C GLN A 53 -17.70 -29.69 -13.97
N TYR A 54 -18.38 -30.12 -12.90
CA TYR A 54 -18.76 -29.19 -11.85
C TYR A 54 -17.51 -28.67 -11.14
N GLU A 55 -17.40 -27.37 -11.12
CA GLU A 55 -16.29 -26.65 -10.48
C GLU A 55 -16.85 -25.55 -9.60
N THR A 56 -16.25 -25.35 -8.46
CA THR A 56 -16.58 -24.23 -7.56
C THR A 56 -15.56 -23.14 -7.74
N VAL A 57 -16.05 -21.95 -8.08
CA VAL A 57 -15.27 -20.73 -8.19
C VAL A 57 -15.68 -19.81 -7.06
N ARG A 58 -14.71 -19.27 -6.35
CA ARG A 58 -14.88 -18.27 -5.31
C ARG A 58 -14.80 -16.88 -5.91
N PHE A 59 -15.74 -16.02 -5.57
CA PHE A 59 -15.80 -14.64 -6.00
C PHE A 59 -15.81 -13.73 -4.79
N LEU A 60 -15.09 -12.62 -4.93
CA LEU A 60 -15.06 -11.55 -3.95
C LEU A 60 -15.74 -10.32 -4.53
N GLU A 61 -16.55 -9.65 -3.72
CA GLU A 61 -17.12 -8.36 -4.06
C GLU A 61 -15.97 -7.36 -4.27
N GLU A 62 -15.97 -6.65 -5.40
CA GLU A 62 -14.96 -5.61 -5.64
C GLU A 62 -15.21 -4.42 -4.73
N GLY A 63 -14.14 -3.83 -4.22
CA GLY A 63 -14.22 -2.64 -3.39
C GLY A 63 -14.80 -1.44 -4.14
N GLY A 64 -15.40 -0.52 -3.39
CA GLY A 64 -15.93 0.74 -3.92
C GLY A 64 -14.84 1.71 -4.41
N TYR A 65 -13.57 1.42 -4.12
CA TYR A 65 -12.45 2.28 -4.41
C TYR A 65 -11.40 1.59 -5.27
N ARG A 66 -10.69 2.40 -6.04
CA ARG A 66 -9.54 1.99 -6.83
C ARG A 66 -8.38 2.91 -6.54
N MET A 67 -7.20 2.33 -6.39
CA MET A 67 -5.98 3.07 -6.15
C MET A 67 -5.08 3.05 -7.38
N LEU A 68 -4.49 4.21 -7.70
CA LEU A 68 -3.40 4.35 -8.64
C LEU A 68 -2.15 4.74 -7.87
N TYR A 69 -1.03 4.07 -8.13
CA TYR A 69 0.21 4.32 -7.41
C TYR A 69 1.39 4.49 -8.35
N GLY A 70 2.44 5.09 -7.83
CA GLY A 70 3.72 5.23 -8.49
C GLY A 70 4.78 5.61 -7.46
N ALA A 71 6.03 5.34 -7.79
CA ALA A 71 7.15 5.70 -6.94
C ALA A 71 8.35 6.17 -7.76
N SER A 72 9.22 6.92 -7.13
CA SER A 72 10.51 7.33 -7.68
C SER A 72 11.57 7.26 -6.59
N ARG A 73 12.77 6.89 -6.96
CA ARG A 73 13.93 6.78 -6.05
C ARG A 73 15.15 7.36 -6.71
N ILE A 74 15.88 8.20 -5.98
CA ILE A 74 17.11 8.83 -6.45
C ILE A 74 18.22 8.56 -5.44
N PRO A 75 19.32 7.94 -5.83
CA PRO A 75 20.47 7.76 -4.94
C PRO A 75 21.06 9.12 -4.52
N LYS A 76 21.64 9.17 -3.32
CA LYS A 76 22.42 10.32 -2.85
C LYS A 76 23.57 10.60 -3.80
N LYS A 77 23.92 11.87 -3.95
CA LYS A 77 24.99 12.28 -4.87
C LYS A 77 26.31 11.57 -4.55
N GLY A 78 26.82 10.84 -5.53
CA GLY A 78 28.05 10.05 -5.38
C GLY A 78 27.83 8.59 -5.00
N GLU A 79 26.61 8.18 -4.71
CA GLU A 79 26.26 6.79 -4.41
C GLU A 79 25.60 6.10 -5.60
N LYS A 80 25.81 4.80 -5.70
CA LYS A 80 25.20 3.96 -6.75
C LYS A 80 23.81 3.47 -6.35
N TYR A 81 23.56 3.30 -5.07
CA TYR A 81 22.32 2.78 -4.50
C TYR A 81 21.73 3.78 -3.52
N SER A 82 20.39 3.89 -3.51
CA SER A 82 19.65 4.57 -2.46
C SER A 82 19.43 3.62 -1.29
N GLY A 83 19.51 4.11 -0.06
CA GLY A 83 19.15 3.39 1.16
C GLY A 83 17.66 3.03 1.23
N ASP A 84 16.82 3.76 0.51
CA ASP A 84 15.37 3.56 0.52
C ASP A 84 14.94 2.36 -0.30
N ASN A 85 13.95 1.64 0.19
CA ASN A 85 13.20 0.65 -0.58
C ASN A 85 11.70 0.76 -0.29
N TYR A 86 10.88 0.37 -1.26
CA TYR A 86 9.42 0.44 -1.16
C TYR A 86 8.76 -0.75 -1.86
N THR A 87 7.53 -1.07 -1.45
CA THR A 87 6.66 -2.01 -2.17
C THR A 87 5.23 -1.51 -2.26
N PHE A 88 4.52 -2.05 -3.24
CA PHE A 88 3.08 -1.96 -3.38
C PHE A 88 2.56 -3.36 -3.62
N CYS A 89 1.76 -3.87 -2.72
CA CYS A 89 1.17 -5.19 -2.86
C CYS A 89 -0.32 -5.18 -2.52
N GLU A 90 -1.02 -6.19 -3.01
CA GLU A 90 -2.39 -6.45 -2.62
C GLU A 90 -2.39 -7.54 -1.55
N SER A 91 -2.98 -7.22 -0.41
CA SER A 91 -3.20 -8.16 0.69
C SER A 91 -4.58 -8.84 0.55
N PRO A 92 -4.78 -10.02 1.16
CA PRO A 92 -6.10 -10.63 1.26
C PRO A 92 -7.14 -9.65 1.85
N GLY A 93 -8.40 -9.77 1.40
CA GLY A 93 -9.47 -8.88 1.88
C GLY A 93 -9.59 -7.56 1.11
N ASN A 94 -9.08 -7.50 -0.13
CA ASN A 94 -9.18 -6.32 -0.99
C ASN A 94 -8.49 -5.07 -0.42
N GLN A 95 -7.35 -5.28 0.20
CA GLN A 95 -6.50 -4.21 0.72
C GLN A 95 -5.31 -3.95 -0.21
N VAL A 96 -4.93 -2.70 -0.36
CA VAL A 96 -3.67 -2.29 -0.94
C VAL A 96 -2.72 -1.87 0.16
N VAL A 97 -1.52 -2.41 0.11
CA VAL A 97 -0.46 -2.09 1.06
C VAL A 97 0.65 -1.37 0.34
N MET A 98 1.07 -0.27 0.93
CA MET A 98 2.28 0.47 0.56
C MET A 98 3.24 0.42 1.72
N SER A 99 4.50 0.12 1.45
CA SER A 99 5.55 0.24 2.45
C SER A 99 6.74 1.03 1.91
N LEU A 100 7.34 1.83 2.78
CA LEU A 100 8.59 2.55 2.55
C LEU A 100 9.51 2.31 3.74
N SER A 101 10.73 1.90 3.46
CA SER A 101 11.77 1.67 4.46
C SER A 101 13.05 2.37 4.04
N ASP A 102 13.71 3.03 4.97
CA ASP A 102 15.05 3.57 4.84
C ASP A 102 16.00 2.80 5.77
N GLY A 103 17.10 2.30 5.20
CA GLY A 103 18.17 1.63 5.95
C GLY A 103 19.11 2.65 6.57
N MET A 104 19.43 2.48 7.85
CA MET A 104 20.34 3.40 8.54
C MET A 104 21.74 3.36 7.94
N GLY A 105 22.27 4.53 7.63
CA GLY A 105 23.56 4.70 6.99
C GLY A 105 23.45 5.04 5.50
N SER A 106 24.34 4.49 4.68
CA SER A 106 24.35 4.79 3.24
C SER A 106 24.89 3.62 2.41
N GLY A 107 24.65 3.70 1.10
CA GLY A 107 25.20 2.75 0.13
C GLY A 107 24.52 1.38 0.12
N GLU A 108 25.29 0.37 -0.24
CA GLU A 108 24.76 -0.99 -0.50
C GLU A 108 24.22 -1.68 0.76
N THR A 109 24.81 -1.44 1.91
CA THR A 109 24.37 -2.04 3.18
C THR A 109 22.99 -1.52 3.57
N ALA A 110 22.81 -0.19 3.62
CA ALA A 110 21.51 0.41 3.91
C ALA A 110 20.43 -0.04 2.92
N ALA A 111 20.76 -0.08 1.62
CA ALA A 111 19.87 -0.55 0.58
C ALA A 111 19.44 -2.03 0.75
N ARG A 112 20.35 -2.88 1.23
CA ARG A 112 20.05 -4.30 1.50
C ARG A 112 19.14 -4.46 2.71
N GLU A 113 19.36 -3.71 3.76
CA GLU A 113 18.60 -3.79 5.00
C GLU A 113 17.16 -3.28 4.83
N SER A 114 16.98 -2.11 4.26
CA SER A 114 15.64 -1.60 3.95
C SER A 114 14.89 -2.52 2.97
N LYS A 115 15.59 -3.09 1.98
CA LYS A 115 15.01 -4.08 1.06
C LYS A 115 14.51 -5.31 1.81
N GLN A 116 15.31 -5.84 2.73
CA GLN A 116 14.92 -7.01 3.55
C GLN A 116 13.68 -6.72 4.39
N VAL A 117 13.59 -5.54 5.00
CA VAL A 117 12.41 -5.11 5.77
C VAL A 117 11.16 -5.10 4.90
N VAL A 118 11.23 -4.46 3.74
CA VAL A 118 10.12 -4.35 2.80
C VAL A 118 9.68 -5.73 2.29
N GLU A 119 10.61 -6.56 1.83
CA GLU A 119 10.31 -7.89 1.29
C GLU A 119 9.72 -8.84 2.33
N LEU A 120 10.24 -8.86 3.55
CA LEU A 120 9.68 -9.67 4.64
C LEU A 120 8.28 -9.19 5.03
N THR A 121 8.08 -7.88 5.10
CA THR A 121 6.76 -7.29 5.41
C THR A 121 5.75 -7.70 4.34
N GLU A 122 6.09 -7.55 3.06
CA GLU A 122 5.24 -7.92 1.93
C GLU A 122 4.86 -9.42 1.99
N GLN A 123 5.84 -10.32 2.12
CA GLN A 123 5.59 -11.76 2.18
C GLN A 123 4.64 -12.16 3.32
N LEU A 124 4.80 -11.56 4.49
CA LEU A 124 3.92 -11.83 5.63
C LEU A 124 2.49 -11.35 5.36
N LEU A 125 2.33 -10.15 4.80
CA LEU A 125 1.02 -9.59 4.48
C LEU A 125 0.31 -10.37 3.37
N GLU A 126 1.02 -10.78 2.33
CA GLU A 126 0.47 -11.62 1.25
C GLU A 126 0.01 -12.99 1.75
N THR A 127 0.65 -13.54 2.77
CA THR A 127 0.25 -14.81 3.41
C THR A 127 -0.87 -14.64 4.44
N GLY A 128 -1.38 -13.42 4.64
CA GLY A 128 -2.54 -13.14 5.49
C GLY A 128 -2.22 -12.80 6.94
N PHE A 129 -0.97 -12.53 7.29
CA PHE A 129 -0.68 -11.96 8.60
C PHE A 129 -1.28 -10.56 8.71
N SER A 130 -1.81 -10.22 9.88
CA SER A 130 -2.22 -8.83 10.13
C SER A 130 -1.01 -7.90 10.09
N PRO A 131 -1.17 -6.63 9.65
CA PRO A 131 -0.07 -5.68 9.56
C PRO A 131 0.72 -5.57 10.87
N ARG A 132 0.03 -5.49 12.00
CA ARG A 132 0.68 -5.41 13.32
C ARG A 132 1.49 -6.66 13.66
N ALA A 133 1.00 -7.85 13.30
CA ALA A 133 1.73 -9.11 13.52
C ALA A 133 2.96 -9.19 12.61
N ALA A 134 2.83 -8.79 11.34
CA ALA A 134 3.94 -8.74 10.39
C ALA A 134 5.06 -7.82 10.91
N LEU A 135 4.73 -6.61 11.35
CA LEU A 135 5.69 -5.66 11.91
C LEU A 135 6.44 -6.21 13.11
N LYS A 136 5.74 -6.86 14.05
CA LYS A 136 6.37 -7.48 15.22
C LYS A 136 7.33 -8.61 14.85
N LEU A 137 6.95 -9.43 13.87
CA LEU A 137 7.81 -10.51 13.36
C LEU A 137 9.05 -9.96 12.68
N VAL A 138 8.89 -8.99 11.77
CA VAL A 138 10.04 -8.36 11.07
C VAL A 138 10.98 -7.71 12.09
N ASN A 139 10.47 -6.95 13.05
CA ASN A 139 11.29 -6.37 14.11
C ASN A 139 12.06 -7.44 14.89
N THR A 140 11.42 -8.57 15.21
CA THR A 140 12.06 -9.68 15.90
C THR A 140 13.18 -10.31 15.05
N VAL A 141 12.94 -10.50 13.76
CA VAL A 141 13.96 -11.02 12.82
C VAL A 141 15.19 -10.11 12.78
N LEU A 142 14.99 -8.79 12.71
CA LEU A 142 16.10 -7.82 12.73
C LEU A 142 16.89 -7.88 14.03
N LEU A 143 16.22 -7.97 15.18
CA LEU A 143 16.90 -8.10 16.47
C LEU A 143 17.73 -9.38 16.61
N LEU A 144 17.26 -10.49 16.01
CA LEU A 144 17.94 -11.77 16.07
C LEU A 144 19.07 -11.92 15.04
N ALA A 145 19.11 -11.08 14.03
CA ALA A 145 20.13 -11.12 12.97
C ALA A 145 21.54 -10.74 13.44
N GLY A 146 21.64 -10.20 14.66
CA GLY A 146 22.92 -9.94 15.33
C GLY A 146 23.47 -8.53 15.09
N PRO A 147 24.68 -8.24 15.63
CA PRO A 147 25.21 -6.88 15.71
C PRO A 147 25.65 -6.28 14.35
N GLU A 148 25.71 -7.09 13.30
CA GLU A 148 26.02 -6.60 11.95
C GLU A 148 24.77 -6.07 11.21
N GLN A 149 23.59 -6.32 11.75
CA GLN A 149 22.34 -5.82 11.21
C GLN A 149 22.07 -4.42 11.76
N HIS A 150 21.91 -3.44 10.87
CA HIS A 150 21.57 -2.09 11.28
C HIS A 150 20.05 -1.91 11.34
N PRO A 151 19.57 -1.00 12.17
CA PRO A 151 18.17 -0.63 12.20
C PRO A 151 17.68 -0.08 10.86
N ALA A 152 16.39 -0.16 10.63
CA ALA A 152 15.74 0.45 9.48
C ALA A 152 14.41 1.07 9.88
N THR A 153 14.01 2.11 9.17
CA THR A 153 12.67 2.69 9.34
C THR A 153 11.64 1.85 8.62
N LEU A 154 10.38 1.97 9.01
CA LEU A 154 9.26 1.46 8.22
C LEU A 154 8.05 2.38 8.34
N ASP A 155 7.58 2.84 7.20
CA ASP A 155 6.27 3.45 7.00
C ASP A 155 5.39 2.43 6.26
N LEU A 156 4.31 1.99 6.88
CA LEU A 156 3.38 1.01 6.35
C LEU A 156 1.98 1.61 6.29
N SER A 157 1.41 1.68 5.09
CA SER A 157 0.07 2.16 4.85
C SER A 157 -0.79 1.07 4.24
N CYS A 158 -1.85 0.66 4.94
CA CYS A 158 -2.82 -0.34 4.51
C CYS A 158 -4.14 0.35 4.19
N ILE A 159 -4.66 0.18 2.97
CA ILE A 159 -5.88 0.81 2.50
C ILE A 159 -6.89 -0.25 2.15
N ASP A 160 -7.99 -0.27 2.87
CA ASP A 160 -9.14 -1.11 2.56
C ASP A 160 -9.93 -0.48 1.40
N LEU A 161 -9.93 -1.15 0.24
CA LEU A 161 -10.60 -0.66 -0.96
C LEU A 161 -12.13 -0.80 -0.90
N HIS A 162 -12.68 -1.51 0.08
CA HIS A 162 -14.13 -1.59 0.29
C HIS A 162 -14.63 -0.39 1.09
N THR A 163 -13.96 -0.10 2.20
CA THR A 163 -14.34 0.99 3.11
C THR A 163 -13.66 2.32 2.77
N GLY A 164 -12.50 2.31 2.12
CA GLY A 164 -11.66 3.50 1.90
C GLY A 164 -10.95 3.96 3.17
N VAL A 165 -10.78 3.10 4.16
CA VAL A 165 -10.03 3.43 5.38
C VAL A 165 -8.56 3.14 5.14
N LEU A 166 -7.72 4.12 5.42
CA LEU A 166 -6.28 4.02 5.54
C LEU A 166 -5.92 3.74 7.00
N GLU A 167 -5.12 2.71 7.22
CA GLU A 167 -4.40 2.49 8.47
C GLU A 167 -2.91 2.64 8.22
N ALA A 168 -2.27 3.59 8.89
CA ALA A 168 -0.84 3.81 8.81
C ALA A 168 -0.15 3.36 10.10
N MET A 169 0.98 2.68 9.95
CA MET A 169 1.81 2.18 11.04
C MET A 169 3.25 2.60 10.78
N LYS A 170 3.86 3.31 11.73
CA LYS A 170 5.19 3.87 11.58
C LYS A 170 6.15 3.41 12.66
N LEU A 171 7.37 3.09 12.24
CA LEU A 171 8.51 2.76 13.07
C LEU A 171 9.74 3.54 12.58
N GLY A 172 10.12 4.60 13.28
CA GLY A 172 11.25 5.47 12.94
C GLY A 172 11.08 6.25 11.63
N ALA A 173 9.91 6.19 10.99
CA ALA A 173 9.69 6.82 9.70
C ALA A 173 9.18 8.26 9.85
N VAL A 174 9.53 9.11 8.89
CA VAL A 174 9.06 10.49 8.78
C VAL A 174 7.55 10.57 8.52
N PRO A 175 6.91 11.74 8.67
CA PRO A 175 5.48 11.88 8.42
C PRO A 175 5.05 11.46 7.01
N THR A 176 3.82 10.99 6.92
CA THR A 176 3.10 10.80 5.65
C THR A 176 2.12 11.96 5.47
N PHE A 177 1.97 12.41 4.25
CA PHE A 177 1.11 13.53 3.91
C PHE A 177 -0.13 13.02 3.16
N ILE A 178 -1.30 13.54 3.51
CA ILE A 178 -2.54 13.28 2.80
C ILE A 178 -3.03 14.59 2.20
N ILE A 179 -3.13 14.62 0.88
CA ILE A 179 -3.68 15.76 0.14
C ILE A 179 -5.15 15.47 -0.11
N GLY A 180 -6.03 16.25 0.47
CA GLY A 180 -7.48 16.15 0.32
C GLY A 180 -8.08 17.49 -0.08
N GLU A 181 -9.40 17.55 -0.13
CA GLU A 181 -10.15 18.76 -0.50
C GLU A 181 -9.89 19.95 0.45
N GLU A 182 -9.64 19.68 1.73
CA GLU A 182 -9.40 20.70 2.76
C GLU A 182 -7.92 21.12 2.87
N GLY A 183 -7.03 20.58 2.03
CA GLY A 183 -5.60 20.86 2.04
C GLY A 183 -4.75 19.65 2.32
N VAL A 184 -3.56 19.87 2.89
CA VAL A 184 -2.58 18.83 3.20
C VAL A 184 -2.57 18.53 4.70
N GLU A 185 -2.93 17.31 5.05
CA GLU A 185 -2.88 16.76 6.41
C GLU A 185 -1.55 16.04 6.62
N ILE A 186 -0.94 16.20 7.80
CA ILE A 186 0.30 15.53 8.19
C ILE A 186 -0.05 14.40 9.15
N MET A 187 0.29 13.17 8.78
CA MET A 187 0.23 12.01 9.68
C MET A 187 1.58 11.87 10.39
N GLU A 188 1.55 11.86 11.71
CA GLU A 188 2.71 11.92 12.59
C GLU A 188 3.82 10.90 12.25
N ALA A 189 5.05 11.26 12.61
CA ALA A 189 6.24 10.41 12.48
C ALA A 189 6.25 9.26 13.49
N GLY A 190 6.98 8.19 13.17
CA GLY A 190 7.33 7.14 14.12
C GLY A 190 8.67 7.46 14.79
N GLU A 191 8.76 7.34 16.12
CA GLU A 191 9.97 7.75 16.85
C GLU A 191 11.10 6.70 16.80
N VAL A 192 10.77 5.41 16.92
CA VAL A 192 11.76 4.34 17.10
C VAL A 192 11.84 3.44 15.87
N PRO A 193 13.02 3.33 15.22
CA PRO A 193 13.24 2.40 14.12
C PRO A 193 13.13 0.94 14.53
N MET A 194 12.92 0.06 13.56
CA MET A 194 12.94 -1.39 13.73
C MET A 194 14.36 -1.89 14.01
N GLY A 195 14.47 -2.98 14.76
CA GLY A 195 15.75 -3.62 15.08
C GLY A 195 16.51 -2.99 16.24
N ILE A 196 15.94 -2.01 16.95
CA ILE A 196 16.58 -1.37 18.13
C ILE A 196 16.08 -1.99 19.43
N LEU A 197 14.77 -2.09 19.60
CA LEU A 197 14.15 -2.53 20.84
C LEU A 197 13.19 -3.70 20.62
N SER A 198 13.19 -4.66 21.56
CA SER A 198 12.13 -5.67 21.63
C SER A 198 10.84 -5.03 22.13
N GLY A 199 9.71 -5.36 21.49
CA GLY A 199 8.41 -4.86 21.93
C GLY A 199 8.09 -3.43 21.52
N VAL A 200 8.78 -2.88 20.52
CA VAL A 200 8.40 -1.61 19.89
C VAL A 200 6.98 -1.75 19.32
N GLU A 201 6.12 -0.83 19.69
CA GLU A 201 4.78 -0.70 19.10
C GLU A 201 4.82 0.40 18.06
N PRO A 202 4.26 0.17 16.85
CA PRO A 202 4.17 1.20 15.84
C PRO A 202 3.21 2.32 16.27
N VAL A 203 3.50 3.54 15.87
CA VAL A 203 2.49 4.61 15.89
C VAL A 203 1.40 4.23 14.89
N LEU A 204 0.18 4.07 15.39
CA LEU A 204 -0.98 3.65 14.60
C LEU A 204 -1.90 4.84 14.40
N MET A 205 -2.19 5.14 13.15
CA MET A 205 -3.13 6.18 12.74
C MET A 205 -4.16 5.61 11.77
N SER A 206 -5.36 6.17 11.79
CA SER A 206 -6.44 5.77 10.89
C SER A 206 -7.11 7.00 10.30
N ARG A 207 -7.38 6.96 8.98
CA ARG A 207 -7.98 8.05 8.23
C ARG A 207 -8.96 7.52 7.19
N LYS A 208 -10.16 8.06 7.12
CA LYS A 208 -11.08 7.83 6.01
C LYS A 208 -10.62 8.62 4.79
N LEU A 209 -10.38 7.92 3.70
CA LEU A 209 -10.03 8.53 2.41
C LEU A 209 -11.29 8.77 1.57
N TRP A 210 -11.26 9.86 0.83
CA TRP A 210 -12.31 10.24 -0.12
C TRP A 210 -11.81 10.19 -1.55
N GLU A 211 -12.73 10.24 -2.50
CA GLU A 211 -12.37 10.26 -3.92
C GLU A 211 -11.51 11.49 -4.23
N GLY A 212 -10.35 11.27 -4.84
CA GLY A 212 -9.39 12.33 -5.16
C GLY A 212 -8.28 12.51 -4.14
N ASP A 213 -8.43 11.97 -2.92
CA ASP A 213 -7.36 12.02 -1.90
C ASP A 213 -6.10 11.35 -2.42
N ARG A 214 -4.94 11.92 -2.03
CA ARG A 214 -3.61 11.41 -2.39
C ARG A 214 -2.78 11.23 -1.15
N ILE A 215 -2.08 10.11 -1.09
CA ILE A 215 -1.16 9.77 -0.01
C ILE A 215 0.25 9.95 -0.53
N VAL A 216 1.08 10.70 0.20
CA VAL A 216 2.48 10.95 -0.13
C VAL A 216 3.35 10.45 1.00
N MET A 217 4.06 9.35 0.74
CA MET A 217 5.08 8.79 1.61
C MET A 217 6.46 9.24 1.10
N VAL A 218 7.32 9.70 1.98
CA VAL A 218 8.66 10.17 1.65
C VAL A 218 9.69 9.60 2.61
N SER A 219 10.95 9.51 2.20
CA SER A 219 12.07 9.25 3.11
C SER A 219 12.59 10.56 3.68
N ASP A 220 13.41 10.47 4.74
CA ASP A 220 14.09 11.61 5.38
C ASP A 220 14.93 12.40 4.38
N GLY A 221 15.62 11.72 3.46
CA GLY A 221 16.42 12.37 2.42
C GLY A 221 15.61 13.31 1.51
N VAL A 222 14.30 13.07 1.35
CA VAL A 222 13.42 13.99 0.62
C VAL A 222 13.12 15.24 1.46
N LEU A 223 12.81 15.05 2.74
CA LEU A 223 12.56 16.16 3.67
C LEU A 223 13.80 17.01 3.85
N ASP A 224 14.96 16.40 4.03
CA ASP A 224 16.24 17.07 4.21
C ASP A 224 16.63 17.98 3.02
N ALA A 225 16.20 17.61 1.82
CA ALA A 225 16.43 18.40 0.62
C ALA A 225 15.58 19.70 0.55
N LEU A 226 14.56 19.82 1.39
CA LEU A 226 13.72 21.01 1.43
C LEU A 226 14.40 22.17 2.18
N PRO A 227 14.07 23.44 1.85
CA PRO A 227 14.60 24.60 2.55
C PRO A 227 13.95 24.79 3.92
N GLY A 228 14.61 25.52 4.81
CA GLY A 228 14.10 25.89 6.14
C GLY A 228 14.40 24.84 7.23
N ASP A 229 14.08 25.18 8.47
CA ASP A 229 14.31 24.34 9.64
C ASP A 229 13.14 23.39 9.90
N ASP A 230 11.91 23.83 9.65
CA ASP A 230 10.70 23.01 9.72
C ASP A 230 10.47 22.32 8.37
N LYS A 231 10.97 21.09 8.26
CA LYS A 231 10.92 20.29 7.02
C LYS A 231 9.51 19.79 6.71
N GLU A 232 8.73 19.49 7.73
CA GLU A 232 7.38 19.03 7.60
C GLU A 232 6.46 20.12 7.06
N GLN A 233 6.56 21.33 7.63
CA GLN A 233 5.83 22.48 7.15
C GLN A 233 6.29 22.88 5.73
N ALA A 234 7.59 22.79 5.44
CA ALA A 234 8.11 23.05 4.10
C ALA A 234 7.55 22.07 3.07
N MET A 235 7.43 20.79 3.43
CA MET A 235 6.83 19.77 2.56
C MET A 235 5.33 20.01 2.38
N GLN A 236 4.61 20.34 3.43
CA GLN A 236 3.19 20.69 3.37
C GLN A 236 2.96 21.84 2.39
N GLN A 237 3.64 22.96 2.56
CA GLN A 237 3.53 24.12 1.67
C GLN A 237 3.91 23.78 0.23
N TYR A 238 4.92 22.95 0.04
CA TYR A 238 5.30 22.47 -1.30
C TYR A 238 4.16 21.69 -1.95
N LEU A 239 3.55 20.74 -1.22
CA LEU A 239 2.45 19.93 -1.73
C LEU A 239 1.20 20.77 -2.03
N GLU A 240 0.87 21.75 -1.21
CA GLU A 240 -0.21 22.71 -1.45
C GLU A 240 0.05 23.51 -2.74
N SER A 241 1.27 24.02 -2.94
CA SER A 241 1.64 24.77 -4.13
C SER A 241 1.55 23.95 -5.41
N VAL A 242 1.82 22.64 -5.34
CA VAL A 242 1.73 21.74 -6.47
C VAL A 242 0.28 21.41 -6.81
N GLU A 243 -0.59 21.31 -5.81
CA GLU A 243 -2.03 21.10 -6.01
C GLU A 243 -2.67 22.26 -6.79
N GLU A 244 -2.34 23.50 -6.45
CA GLU A 244 -2.81 24.70 -7.14
C GLU A 244 -2.42 24.73 -8.63
N MET A 245 -1.33 24.09 -9.02
CA MET A 245 -0.86 24.04 -10.41
C MET A 245 -1.67 23.08 -11.31
N GLY A 246 -2.52 22.23 -10.73
CA GLY A 246 -3.39 21.30 -11.42
C GLY A 246 -2.70 20.04 -11.98
N PRO A 247 -3.45 19.00 -12.37
CA PRO A 247 -2.93 17.65 -12.63
C PRO A 247 -2.00 17.52 -13.84
N ARG A 248 -1.96 18.48 -14.75
CA ARG A 248 -1.09 18.43 -15.94
C ARG A 248 0.38 18.76 -15.64
N ASN A 249 0.64 19.55 -14.61
CA ASN A 249 1.99 20.00 -14.28
C ASN A 249 2.80 19.02 -13.43
N TRP A 250 2.15 18.04 -12.82
CA TRP A 250 2.77 16.98 -12.05
C TRP A 250 3.73 16.10 -12.88
N ARG A 251 3.55 16.01 -14.18
CA ARG A 251 4.37 15.17 -15.07
C ARG A 251 5.72 15.77 -15.44
N THR A 252 5.94 17.08 -15.26
CA THR A 252 7.00 17.76 -16.00
C THR A 252 8.12 18.36 -15.16
N ARG A 253 7.97 18.54 -13.87
CA ARG A 253 8.92 19.34 -13.09
C ARG A 253 9.69 18.65 -11.97
N TYR A 254 9.24 17.55 -11.42
CA TYR A 254 9.97 16.91 -10.32
C TYR A 254 9.95 15.40 -10.39
N TRP A 255 11.07 14.80 -10.15
CA TRP A 255 11.40 13.38 -10.10
C TRP A 255 10.82 12.64 -8.89
N ILE A 256 9.89 13.23 -8.18
CA ILE A 256 9.36 12.76 -6.92
C ILE A 256 7.91 12.35 -7.10
N LEU A 257 7.66 11.07 -6.93
CA LEU A 257 6.37 10.42 -6.69
C LEU A 257 5.29 10.56 -7.80
N ARG A 258 5.07 9.49 -8.54
CA ARG A 258 3.77 9.27 -9.18
C ARG A 258 2.80 8.89 -8.07
N TYR A 259 1.87 9.77 -7.76
CA TYR A 259 0.95 9.64 -6.63
C TYR A 259 -0.08 8.53 -6.82
N PRO A 260 -0.43 7.81 -5.76
CA PRO A 260 -1.65 7.04 -5.73
C PRO A 260 -2.86 8.00 -5.76
N LEU A 261 -3.66 7.91 -6.81
CA LEU A 261 -4.99 8.52 -6.85
C LEU A 261 -5.99 7.50 -6.31
N PHE A 262 -6.63 7.83 -5.21
CA PHE A 262 -7.74 7.09 -4.67
C PHE A 262 -9.01 7.46 -5.46
N ARG A 263 -9.62 6.52 -6.16
CA ARG A 263 -10.84 6.75 -6.95
C ARG A 263 -11.93 5.77 -6.57
N ARG A 264 -13.13 6.27 -6.47
CA ARG A 264 -14.32 5.43 -6.30
C ARG A 264 -14.61 4.67 -7.61
N GLN A 265 -14.82 3.36 -7.52
CA GLN A 265 -15.22 2.56 -8.69
C GLN A 265 -16.70 2.85 -8.99
N GLY A 266 -17.00 3.40 -10.15
CA GLY A 266 -18.39 3.55 -10.56
C GLY A 266 -18.78 4.77 -11.37
N MET A 267 -17.88 5.71 -11.61
CA MET A 267 -18.16 6.82 -12.52
C MET A 267 -17.26 6.73 -13.77
N ILE A 268 -17.78 6.13 -14.80
CA ILE A 268 -17.48 6.39 -16.20
C ILE A 268 -18.82 6.66 -16.86
#